data_75b9505085896f9a52c69c3f31ab2267
#
_entry.id   75b9505085896f9a52c69c3f31ab2267
#
_cell.length_a   1.000
_cell.length_b   1.000
_cell.length_c   1.000
_cell.angle_alpha   90.00
_cell.angle_beta   90.00
_cell.angle_gamma   90.00
#
_symmetry.space_group_name_H-M   'P 1'
#
loop_
_entity.id
_entity.type
_entity.pdbx_description
1 polymer ?
#
loop_
_entity_poly.entity_id
_entity_poly.type
_entity_poly.pdbx_seq_one_letter_code
_entity_poly.pdbx_strand_id
1 'polypeptide(L)'
;MSTELAVRTSSLEPARLPPVPWRDPHTVSPTDLAEYIRTLETLCVRNPESVDLRTCLGMAHAVNYDVYKSMDALEAAVRLNDRHFFAQFKYAELHYRLRALHKAETETIKALELAETAWEQSLAHKQLLEIRRLMRDGTQKPEWTKSLKPPAIMLALMTIILSMAVMWK
;
A
#
# COMPACT_ATOMS: atom_id res chain seq x y z
N MET A 1 31.59 -24.81 -46.01
CA MET A 1 30.15 -24.53 -45.76
C MET A 1 30.06 -24.13 -44.29
N SER A 2 30.18 -22.83 -44.03
CA SER A 2 30.17 -22.28 -42.67
C SER A 2 28.78 -21.66 -42.43
N THR A 3 28.01 -22.30 -41.58
CA THR A 3 26.67 -21.82 -41.22
C THR A 3 26.85 -20.76 -40.14
N GLU A 4 26.76 -19.53 -40.54
CA GLU A 4 26.76 -18.35 -39.68
C GLU A 4 25.43 -18.30 -38.92
N LEU A 5 25.45 -18.70 -37.64
CA LEU A 5 24.38 -18.50 -36.69
C LEU A 5 24.29 -17.00 -36.42
N ALA A 6 23.44 -16.32 -37.19
CA ALA A 6 23.02 -14.95 -36.87
C ALA A 6 22.26 -14.96 -35.55
N VAL A 7 22.97 -14.69 -34.47
CA VAL A 7 22.38 -14.33 -33.18
C VAL A 7 21.58 -13.05 -33.41
N ARG A 8 20.26 -13.19 -33.57
CA ARG A 8 19.33 -12.08 -33.52
C ARG A 8 19.37 -11.50 -32.11
N THR A 9 20.26 -10.56 -31.89
CA THR A 9 20.10 -9.59 -30.81
C THR A 9 18.91 -8.73 -31.16
N SER A 10 17.69 -9.19 -30.82
CA SER A 10 16.56 -8.31 -30.76
C SER A 10 16.90 -7.28 -29.67
N SER A 11 17.30 -6.09 -30.10
CA SER A 11 17.35 -4.91 -29.22
C SER A 11 15.95 -4.78 -28.64
N LEU A 12 15.80 -5.21 -27.37
CA LEU A 12 14.60 -4.98 -26.58
C LEU A 12 14.48 -3.46 -26.43
N GLU A 13 13.74 -2.81 -27.33
CA GLU A 13 13.30 -1.47 -27.07
C GLU A 13 12.59 -1.47 -25.70
N PRO A 14 12.91 -0.53 -24.81
CA PRO A 14 12.25 -0.45 -23.51
C PRO A 14 10.74 -0.40 -23.75
N ALA A 15 10.01 -1.33 -23.14
CA ALA A 15 8.58 -1.46 -23.33
C ALA A 15 7.91 -0.13 -23.01
N ARG A 16 7.33 0.52 -24.03
CA ARG A 16 6.66 1.80 -23.84
C ARG A 16 5.43 1.60 -22.98
N LEU A 17 5.39 2.30 -21.84
CA LEU A 17 4.22 2.29 -20.97
C LEU A 17 3.01 2.91 -21.72
N PRO A 18 1.85 2.26 -21.71
CA PRO A 18 0.65 2.85 -22.28
C PRO A 18 0.24 4.08 -21.46
N PRO A 19 -0.29 5.13 -22.11
CA PRO A 19 -0.77 6.31 -21.41
C PRO A 19 -1.90 5.93 -20.45
N VAL A 20 -1.84 6.45 -19.22
CA VAL A 20 -2.88 6.25 -18.21
C VAL A 20 -4.16 6.95 -18.69
N PRO A 21 -5.31 6.27 -18.82
CA PRO A 21 -6.53 6.82 -19.40
C PRO A 21 -7.30 7.79 -18.47
N TRP A 22 -6.81 8.06 -17.29
CA TRP A 22 -7.46 8.96 -16.31
C TRP A 22 -6.47 9.95 -15.69
N ARG A 23 -6.97 11.09 -15.25
CA ARG A 23 -6.23 12.04 -14.42
C ARG A 23 -6.38 11.73 -12.92
N ASP A 24 -7.59 11.32 -12.53
CA ASP A 24 -7.93 10.93 -11.15
C ASP A 24 -8.43 9.48 -11.15
N PRO A 25 -7.78 8.58 -10.38
CA PRO A 25 -8.20 7.18 -10.26
C PRO A 25 -9.66 6.98 -9.80
N HIS A 26 -10.24 7.96 -9.09
CA HIS A 26 -11.61 7.88 -8.61
C HIS A 26 -12.66 8.22 -9.67
N THR A 27 -12.23 8.79 -10.81
CA THR A 27 -13.14 9.22 -11.88
C THR A 27 -13.05 8.33 -13.14
N VAL A 28 -12.25 7.27 -13.09
CA VAL A 28 -12.07 6.37 -14.23
C VAL A 28 -13.36 5.59 -14.52
N SER A 29 -13.72 5.52 -15.81
CA SER A 29 -14.80 4.64 -16.24
C SER A 29 -14.41 3.17 -16.05
N PRO A 30 -15.30 2.30 -15.54
CA PRO A 30 -15.02 0.86 -15.41
C PRO A 30 -14.64 0.20 -16.74
N THR A 31 -15.19 0.67 -17.86
CA THR A 31 -14.87 0.18 -19.21
C THR A 31 -13.44 0.54 -19.61
N ASP A 32 -13.04 1.80 -19.42
CA ASP A 32 -11.70 2.28 -19.76
C ASP A 32 -10.63 1.61 -18.88
N LEU A 33 -10.94 1.41 -17.60
CA LEU A 33 -10.06 0.69 -16.69
C LEU A 33 -9.88 -0.77 -17.11
N ALA A 34 -10.98 -1.45 -17.48
CA ALA A 34 -10.92 -2.84 -17.94
C ALA A 34 -10.12 -2.98 -19.25
N GLU A 35 -10.26 -2.05 -20.17
CA GLU A 35 -9.48 -2.02 -21.42
C GLU A 35 -8.00 -1.76 -21.15
N TYR A 36 -7.70 -0.84 -20.24
CA TYR A 36 -6.33 -0.55 -19.83
C TYR A 36 -5.66 -1.77 -19.18
N ILE A 37 -6.36 -2.47 -18.29
CA ILE A 37 -5.87 -3.71 -17.66
C ILE A 37 -5.56 -4.77 -18.74
N ARG A 38 -6.47 -5.02 -19.70
CA ARG A 38 -6.22 -5.99 -20.79
C ARG A 38 -5.00 -5.60 -21.64
N THR A 39 -4.84 -4.31 -21.89
CA THR A 39 -3.67 -3.80 -22.61
C THR A 39 -2.38 -4.09 -21.84
N LEU A 40 -2.36 -3.81 -20.53
CA LEU A 40 -1.20 -4.10 -19.67
C LEU A 40 -0.92 -5.60 -19.57
N GLU A 41 -1.94 -6.44 -19.43
CA GLU A 41 -1.80 -7.91 -19.43
C GLU A 41 -1.13 -8.40 -20.71
N THR A 42 -1.60 -7.90 -21.87
CA THR A 42 -1.02 -8.25 -23.17
C THR A 42 0.44 -7.80 -23.27
N LEU A 43 0.75 -6.60 -22.81
CA LEU A 43 2.12 -6.07 -22.81
C LEU A 43 3.04 -6.82 -21.86
N CYS A 44 2.55 -7.23 -20.68
CA CYS A 44 3.31 -8.06 -19.74
C CYS A 44 3.64 -9.44 -20.30
N VAL A 45 2.73 -10.03 -21.10
CA VAL A 45 3.01 -11.32 -21.79
C VAL A 45 4.10 -11.14 -22.85
N ARG A 46 4.09 -10.04 -23.58
CA ARG A 46 5.11 -9.74 -24.61
C ARG A 46 6.45 -9.31 -24.03
N ASN A 47 6.45 -8.73 -22.83
CA ASN A 47 7.63 -8.20 -22.15
C ASN A 47 7.67 -8.74 -20.71
N PRO A 48 7.96 -10.03 -20.49
CA PRO A 48 7.85 -10.68 -19.19
C PRO A 48 8.82 -10.11 -18.14
N GLU A 49 9.94 -9.52 -18.58
CA GLU A 49 10.98 -8.94 -17.71
C GLU A 49 10.75 -7.45 -17.39
N SER A 50 9.64 -6.85 -17.88
CA SER A 50 9.39 -5.43 -17.65
C SER A 50 8.79 -5.22 -16.26
N VAL A 51 9.60 -4.66 -15.35
CA VAL A 51 9.20 -4.28 -13.98
C VAL A 51 8.13 -3.19 -14.02
N ASP A 52 8.31 -2.20 -14.90
CA ASP A 52 7.39 -1.06 -15.01
C ASP A 52 5.99 -1.49 -15.44
N LEU A 53 5.90 -2.36 -16.47
CA LEU A 53 4.59 -2.87 -16.92
C LEU A 53 3.88 -3.66 -15.82
N ARG A 54 4.59 -4.50 -15.07
CA ARG A 54 4.01 -5.24 -13.95
C ARG A 54 3.59 -4.32 -12.81
N THR A 55 4.38 -3.29 -12.53
CA THR A 55 4.03 -2.28 -11.53
C THR A 55 2.75 -1.53 -11.94
N CYS A 56 2.67 -1.10 -13.21
CA CYS A 56 1.46 -0.46 -13.74
C CYS A 56 0.24 -1.39 -13.71
N LEU A 57 0.41 -2.67 -14.02
CA LEU A 57 -0.66 -3.68 -13.94
C LEU A 57 -1.15 -3.83 -12.50
N GLY A 58 -0.24 -3.93 -11.53
CA GLY A 58 -0.59 -4.00 -10.13
C GLY A 58 -1.35 -2.75 -9.64
N MET A 59 -0.92 -1.57 -10.07
CA MET A 59 -1.62 -0.31 -9.76
C MET A 59 -3.03 -0.27 -10.39
N ALA A 60 -3.19 -0.72 -11.64
CA ALA A 60 -4.48 -0.76 -12.31
C ALA A 60 -5.45 -1.74 -11.62
N HIS A 61 -4.97 -2.91 -11.20
CA HIS A 61 -5.77 -3.83 -10.38
C HIS A 61 -6.13 -3.23 -9.02
N ALA A 62 -5.25 -2.45 -8.38
CA ALA A 62 -5.58 -1.76 -7.13
C ALA A 62 -6.70 -0.73 -7.30
N VAL A 63 -6.72 -0.01 -8.43
CA VAL A 63 -7.81 0.92 -8.79
C VAL A 63 -9.11 0.16 -9.06
N ASN A 64 -9.02 -1.04 -9.65
CA ASN A 64 -10.17 -1.92 -9.89
C ASN A 64 -10.64 -2.69 -8.64
N TYR A 65 -10.03 -2.45 -7.48
CA TYR A 65 -10.28 -3.20 -6.23
C TYR A 65 -9.97 -4.70 -6.30
N ASP A 66 -9.24 -5.17 -7.30
CA ASP A 66 -8.75 -6.54 -7.44
C ASP A 66 -7.49 -6.75 -6.59
N VAL A 67 -7.66 -6.78 -5.27
CA VAL A 67 -6.55 -6.78 -4.30
C VAL A 67 -5.56 -7.93 -4.54
N TYR A 68 -6.05 -9.14 -4.79
CA TYR A 68 -5.18 -10.31 -5.00
C TYR A 68 -4.34 -10.17 -6.26
N LYS A 69 -4.95 -9.79 -7.38
CA LYS A 69 -4.21 -9.57 -8.64
C LYS A 69 -3.23 -8.41 -8.53
N SER A 70 -3.60 -7.36 -7.81
CA SER A 70 -2.70 -6.24 -7.51
C SER A 70 -1.49 -6.70 -6.72
N MET A 71 -1.70 -7.50 -5.66
CA MET A 71 -0.64 -8.04 -4.83
C MET A 71 0.31 -8.93 -5.66
N ASP A 72 -0.24 -9.87 -6.42
CA ASP A 72 0.54 -10.80 -7.26
C ASP A 72 1.40 -10.04 -8.28
N ALA A 73 0.83 -9.03 -8.94
CA ALA A 73 1.56 -8.25 -9.94
C ALA A 73 2.67 -7.39 -9.33
N LEU A 74 2.41 -6.72 -8.19
CA LEU A 74 3.42 -5.90 -7.52
C LEU A 74 4.52 -6.75 -6.88
N GLU A 75 4.18 -7.87 -6.28
CA GLU A 75 5.16 -8.81 -5.75
C GLU A 75 6.04 -9.39 -6.85
N ALA A 76 5.45 -9.74 -8.01
CA ALA A 76 6.21 -10.18 -9.18
C ALA A 76 7.13 -9.07 -9.71
N ALA A 77 6.70 -7.80 -9.70
CA ALA A 77 7.54 -6.67 -10.09
C ALA A 77 8.77 -6.53 -9.17
N VAL A 78 8.55 -6.60 -7.84
CA VAL A 78 9.65 -6.54 -6.86
C VAL A 78 10.59 -7.74 -6.99
N ARG A 79 10.08 -8.94 -7.30
CA ARG A 79 10.94 -10.13 -7.55
C ARG A 79 11.77 -10.02 -8.82
N LEU A 80 11.27 -9.36 -9.86
CA LEU A 80 12.02 -9.13 -11.10
C LEU A 80 13.20 -8.17 -10.90
N ASN A 81 13.00 -7.13 -10.09
CA ASN A 81 14.05 -6.19 -9.73
C ASN A 81 13.78 -5.62 -8.33
N ASP A 82 14.50 -6.15 -7.35
CA ASP A 82 14.42 -5.79 -5.94
C ASP A 82 15.01 -4.40 -5.64
N ARG A 83 15.73 -3.82 -6.61
CA ARG A 83 16.31 -2.47 -6.53
C ARG A 83 15.47 -1.39 -7.24
N HIS A 84 14.31 -1.75 -7.74
CA HIS A 84 13.45 -0.80 -8.44
C HIS A 84 12.57 -0.03 -7.45
N PHE A 85 12.93 1.22 -7.18
CA PHE A 85 12.26 2.10 -6.22
C PHE A 85 10.73 2.09 -6.37
N PHE A 86 10.24 2.34 -7.59
CA PHE A 86 8.80 2.56 -7.81
C PHE A 86 7.98 1.28 -7.59
N ALA A 87 8.50 0.10 -7.97
CA ALA A 87 7.85 -1.18 -7.69
C ALA A 87 7.77 -1.43 -6.18
N GLN A 88 8.88 -1.24 -5.47
CA GLN A 88 8.94 -1.40 -4.02
C GLN A 88 8.02 -0.41 -3.29
N PHE A 89 8.01 0.85 -3.72
CA PHE A 89 7.14 1.88 -3.15
C PHE A 89 5.65 1.56 -3.35
N LYS A 90 5.24 1.13 -4.56
CA LYS A 90 3.85 0.76 -4.85
C LYS A 90 3.41 -0.52 -4.13
N TYR A 91 4.30 -1.46 -3.94
CA TYR A 91 4.05 -2.64 -3.11
C TYR A 91 3.82 -2.25 -1.65
N ALA A 92 4.63 -1.35 -1.10
CA ALA A 92 4.44 -0.79 0.24
C ALA A 92 3.13 0.00 0.36
N GLU A 93 2.79 0.81 -0.66
CA GLU A 93 1.52 1.56 -0.71
C GLU A 93 0.30 0.64 -0.68
N LEU A 94 0.34 -0.49 -1.38
CA LEU A 94 -0.74 -1.47 -1.34
C LEU A 94 -0.95 -2.02 0.08
N HIS A 95 0.12 -2.41 0.77
CA HIS A 95 0.03 -2.85 2.17
C HIS A 95 -0.52 -1.76 3.10
N TYR A 96 -0.14 -0.50 2.87
CA TYR A 96 -0.69 0.64 3.61
C TYR A 96 -2.20 0.78 3.41
N ARG A 97 -2.68 0.69 2.16
CA ARG A 97 -4.11 0.74 1.84
C ARG A 97 -4.89 -0.41 2.45
N LEU A 98 -4.30 -1.58 2.53
CA LEU A 98 -4.87 -2.78 3.18
C LEU A 98 -4.79 -2.74 4.71
N ARG A 99 -4.29 -1.66 5.31
CA ARG A 99 -4.10 -1.51 6.76
C ARG A 99 -3.13 -2.53 7.38
N ALA A 100 -2.32 -3.19 6.59
CA ALA A 100 -1.22 -4.03 7.04
C ALA A 100 -0.01 -3.14 7.42
N LEU A 101 -0.19 -2.29 8.46
CA LEU A 101 0.69 -1.15 8.75
C LEU A 101 2.13 -1.56 9.04
N HIS A 102 2.36 -2.66 9.79
CA HIS A 102 3.72 -3.15 10.08
C HIS A 102 4.44 -3.59 8.79
N LYS A 103 3.73 -4.30 7.91
CA LYS A 103 4.29 -4.70 6.62
C LYS A 103 4.54 -3.49 5.73
N ALA A 104 3.59 -2.56 5.68
CA ALA A 104 3.72 -1.31 4.95
C ALA A 104 4.94 -0.49 5.42
N GLU A 105 5.18 -0.39 6.73
CA GLU A 105 6.35 0.30 7.27
C GLU A 105 7.65 -0.36 6.80
N THR A 106 7.74 -1.69 6.95
CA THR A 106 8.93 -2.44 6.52
C THR A 106 9.23 -2.25 5.04
N GLU A 107 8.21 -2.38 4.17
CA GLU A 107 8.41 -2.25 2.72
C GLU A 107 8.65 -0.78 2.30
N THR A 108 8.10 0.21 3.03
CA THR A 108 8.39 1.63 2.79
C THR A 108 9.82 2.00 3.17
N ILE A 109 10.38 1.41 4.24
CA ILE A 109 11.78 1.60 4.62
C ILE A 109 12.70 1.07 3.51
N LYS A 110 12.42 -0.12 2.95
CA LYS A 110 13.17 -0.64 1.80
C LYS A 110 13.09 0.29 0.59
N ALA A 111 11.89 0.83 0.30
CA ALA A 111 11.77 1.81 -0.78
C ALA A 111 12.60 3.07 -0.51
N LEU A 112 12.65 3.53 0.74
CA LEU A 112 13.47 4.70 1.12
C LEU A 112 14.97 4.44 0.93
N GLU A 113 15.45 3.23 1.20
CA GLU A 113 16.85 2.81 0.97
C GLU A 113 17.20 2.75 -0.53
N LEU A 114 16.20 2.54 -1.39
CA LEU A 114 16.36 2.49 -2.85
C LEU A 114 16.22 3.86 -3.52
N ALA A 115 15.79 4.87 -2.78
CA ALA A 115 15.52 6.20 -3.32
C ALA A 115 16.81 6.93 -3.72
N GLU A 116 16.98 7.20 -5.01
CA GLU A 116 18.15 7.88 -5.57
C GLU A 116 17.94 9.40 -5.68
N THR A 117 16.70 9.84 -5.86
CA THR A 117 16.36 11.25 -6.04
C THR A 117 15.73 11.87 -4.79
N ALA A 118 15.89 13.18 -4.60
CA ALA A 118 15.25 13.91 -3.51
C ALA A 118 13.72 13.82 -3.57
N TRP A 119 13.13 13.67 -4.76
CA TRP A 119 11.70 13.48 -4.94
C TRP A 119 11.25 12.09 -4.41
N GLU A 120 11.96 11.02 -4.77
CA GLU A 120 11.69 9.66 -4.28
C GLU A 120 11.82 9.58 -2.77
N GLN A 121 12.88 10.17 -2.21
CA GLN A 121 13.08 10.26 -0.76
C GLN A 121 11.91 10.98 -0.08
N SER A 122 11.48 12.12 -0.61
CA SER A 122 10.35 12.87 -0.07
C SER A 122 9.06 12.06 -0.11
N LEU A 123 8.81 11.32 -1.22
CA LEU A 123 7.64 10.49 -1.40
C LEU A 123 7.59 9.34 -0.37
N ALA A 124 8.69 8.61 -0.22
CA ALA A 124 8.80 7.50 0.74
C ALA A 124 8.75 8.00 2.18
N HIS A 125 9.41 9.12 2.52
CA HIS A 125 9.31 9.73 3.84
C HIS A 125 7.89 10.14 4.21
N LYS A 126 7.17 10.77 3.28
CA LYS A 126 5.77 11.16 3.51
C LYS A 126 4.88 9.94 3.83
N GLN A 127 5.03 8.88 3.07
CA GLN A 127 4.29 7.64 3.32
C GLN A 127 4.66 7.03 4.67
N LEU A 128 5.95 6.97 5.02
CA LEU A 128 6.43 6.43 6.29
C LEU A 128 5.88 7.20 7.50
N LEU A 129 5.88 8.54 7.41
CA LEU A 129 5.31 9.38 8.46
C LEU A 129 3.82 9.12 8.67
N GLU A 130 3.06 8.96 7.58
CA GLU A 130 1.63 8.69 7.65
C GLU A 130 1.35 7.30 8.24
N ILE A 131 2.09 6.27 7.83
CA ILE A 131 2.00 4.92 8.41
C ILE A 131 2.25 4.97 9.93
N ARG A 132 3.32 5.62 10.36
CA ARG A 132 3.68 5.75 11.78
C ARG A 132 2.65 6.54 12.57
N ARG A 133 2.05 7.56 11.97
CA ARG A 133 0.94 8.30 12.56
C ARG A 133 -0.24 7.36 12.82
N LEU A 134 -0.68 6.60 11.80
CA LEU A 134 -1.79 5.67 11.95
C LEU A 134 -1.51 4.56 12.98
N MET A 135 -0.28 4.07 13.06
CA MET A 135 0.11 3.09 14.07
C MET A 135 -0.01 3.67 15.49
N ARG A 136 0.42 4.91 15.71
CA ARG A 136 0.27 5.59 17.00
C ARG A 136 -1.20 5.83 17.34
N ASP A 137 -1.98 6.33 16.39
CA ASP A 137 -3.40 6.62 16.60
C ASP A 137 -4.19 5.35 16.91
N GLY A 138 -3.83 4.21 16.26
CA GLY A 138 -4.42 2.90 16.53
C GLY A 138 -4.06 2.30 17.88
N THR A 139 -2.95 2.73 18.49
CA THR A 139 -2.53 2.30 19.84
C THR A 139 -3.08 3.17 20.96
N GLN A 140 -3.59 4.37 20.64
CA GLN A 140 -4.23 5.23 21.63
C GLN A 140 -5.55 4.61 22.06
N LYS A 141 -5.69 4.39 23.38
CA LYS A 141 -6.96 3.91 23.96
C LYS A 141 -8.05 4.93 23.65
N PRO A 142 -9.20 4.51 23.11
CA PRO A 142 -10.33 5.41 22.87
C PRO A 142 -10.69 6.16 24.16
N GLU A 143 -11.11 7.42 24.05
CA GLU A 143 -11.42 8.24 25.22
C GLU A 143 -12.51 7.64 26.13
N TRP A 144 -13.43 6.86 25.57
CA TRP A 144 -14.46 6.14 26.34
C TRP A 144 -13.94 4.97 27.16
N THR A 145 -12.68 4.53 26.96
CA THR A 145 -12.00 3.53 27.81
C THR A 145 -11.26 4.17 28.99
N LYS A 146 -11.40 5.49 29.20
CA LYS A 146 -10.89 6.16 30.39
C LYS A 146 -11.48 5.47 31.63
N SER A 147 -10.59 5.18 32.56
CA SER A 147 -10.84 4.44 33.79
C SER A 147 -12.23 4.74 34.40
N LEU A 148 -13.05 3.70 34.59
CA LEU A 148 -14.31 3.78 35.34
C LEU A 148 -14.12 4.01 36.86
N LYS A 149 -12.85 4.10 37.33
CA LYS A 149 -12.54 4.31 38.75
C LYS A 149 -13.23 5.54 39.36
N PRO A 150 -13.23 6.75 38.70
CA PRO A 150 -13.92 7.89 39.29
C PRO A 150 -15.44 7.69 39.50
N PRO A 151 -16.21 7.20 38.49
CA PRO A 151 -17.66 6.96 38.69
C PRO A 151 -17.92 5.81 39.68
N ALA A 152 -17.07 4.75 39.71
CA ALA A 152 -17.22 3.67 40.65
C ALA A 152 -16.97 4.13 42.09
N ILE A 153 -15.99 4.99 42.33
CA ILE A 153 -15.73 5.60 43.66
C ILE A 153 -16.91 6.48 44.09
N MET A 154 -17.44 7.30 43.18
CA MET A 154 -18.62 8.13 43.48
C MET A 154 -19.83 7.29 43.89
N LEU A 155 -20.08 6.18 43.16
CA LEU A 155 -21.18 5.26 43.45
C LEU A 155 -21.00 4.56 44.81
N ALA A 156 -19.77 4.14 45.18
CA ALA A 156 -19.44 3.58 46.44
C ALA A 156 -19.66 4.58 47.60
N LEU A 157 -19.24 5.83 47.42
CA LEU A 157 -19.46 6.90 48.43
C LEU A 157 -20.96 7.19 48.63
N MET A 158 -21.75 7.25 47.54
CA MET A 158 -23.19 7.42 47.64
C MET A 158 -23.90 6.29 48.38
N THR A 159 -23.48 5.04 48.19
CA THR A 159 -24.06 3.89 48.91
C THR A 159 -23.70 3.92 50.40
N ILE A 160 -22.49 4.34 50.76
CA ILE A 160 -22.06 4.49 52.15
C ILE A 160 -22.87 5.61 52.86
N ILE A 161 -23.04 6.75 52.21
CA ILE A 161 -23.84 7.88 52.75
C ILE A 161 -25.29 7.45 52.95
N LEU A 162 -25.85 6.74 51.98
CA LEU A 162 -27.23 6.26 52.08
C LEU A 162 -27.44 5.27 53.23
N SER A 163 -26.49 4.35 53.41
CA SER A 163 -26.51 3.37 54.54
C SER A 163 -26.39 4.03 55.92
N MET A 164 -25.56 5.07 56.04
CA MET A 164 -25.43 5.85 57.25
C MET A 164 -26.73 6.63 57.57
N ALA A 165 -27.37 7.20 56.57
CA ALA A 165 -28.63 7.93 56.76
C ALA A 165 -29.80 7.02 57.18
N VAL A 166 -29.80 5.75 56.74
CA VAL A 166 -30.82 4.77 57.16
C VAL A 166 -30.56 4.28 58.62
N MET A 167 -29.32 4.17 59.03
CA MET A 167 -28.97 3.75 60.41
C MET A 167 -29.22 4.84 61.44
N TRP A 168 -29.32 6.10 61.07
CA TRP A 168 -29.54 7.21 61.98
C TRP A 168 -31.05 7.56 62.16
N LYS A 169 -31.94 6.80 61.53
CA LYS A 169 -33.39 6.99 61.66
C LYS A 169 -34.02 5.97 62.58
#